data_372e474add7c518ab083134ed6039e10
#
_entry.id   372e474add7c518ab083134ed6039e10
#
_cell.length_a   1.000
_cell.length_b   1.000
_cell.length_c   1.000
_cell.angle_alpha   90.00
_cell.angle_beta   90.00
_cell.angle_gamma   90.00
#
_symmetry.space_group_name_H-M   'P 1'
#
loop_
_entity.id
_entity.type
_entity.pdbx_description
1 polymer ?
#
loop_
_entity_poly.entity_id
_entity_poly.type
_entity_poly.pdbx_seq_one_letter_code
_entity_poly.pdbx_strand_id
1 'polypeptide(L)'
;MGDGLGVANLLAVLHGVGAGAMAGFVSGLLGVSPGGILVPAVCLTLGVDQHVAQGVSLIAQIPPTGLGGVSEYRRRGQGVPMPWIALLSAGFIAGGACGAVVAGYLSDRALRWSFVGYLLVLAVLAASRGRKQSTSMSEEPAVAPRRVALVGIGLVAGLSSGVLGIGGGLAVTALSTTLLHFGQHRAQAMSLILTLLPLTIPAAGVYVAQGWPLPWWSIAGVIAGLWGATAIGARIANGLPERVLRPTFVVLILAMAAYMASKSAQ
;
A
#
# COMPACT_ATOMS: atom_id res chain seq x y z
N MET A 1 18.32 -22.09 -29.09
CA MET A 1 17.23 -22.17 -28.08
C MET A 1 17.45 -21.28 -26.87
N GLY A 2 18.66 -20.73 -26.65
CA GLY A 2 18.98 -19.86 -25.51
C GLY A 2 18.47 -18.40 -25.61
N ASP A 3 18.44 -17.82 -26.79
CA ASP A 3 18.17 -16.41 -27.00
C ASP A 3 16.70 -16.02 -26.80
N GLY A 4 15.77 -16.93 -27.07
CA GLY A 4 14.32 -16.68 -26.88
C GLY A 4 13.91 -16.57 -25.42
N LEU A 5 14.52 -17.34 -24.51
CA LEU A 5 14.27 -17.27 -23.08
C LEU A 5 14.81 -15.95 -22.47
N GLY A 6 15.94 -15.46 -22.97
CA GLY A 6 16.52 -14.18 -22.55
C GLY A 6 15.63 -12.98 -22.91
N VAL A 7 15.10 -12.97 -24.13
CA VAL A 7 14.19 -11.91 -24.61
C VAL A 7 12.86 -11.92 -23.85
N ALA A 8 12.27 -13.10 -23.62
CA ALA A 8 11.02 -13.22 -22.85
C ALA A 8 11.18 -12.72 -21.40
N ASN A 9 12.29 -13.07 -20.74
CA ASN A 9 12.59 -12.60 -19.39
C ASN A 9 12.82 -11.09 -19.36
N LEU A 10 13.53 -10.53 -20.35
CA LEU A 10 13.74 -9.09 -20.45
C LEU A 10 12.42 -8.34 -20.63
N LEU A 11 11.53 -8.82 -21.51
CA LEU A 11 10.19 -8.24 -21.68
C LEU A 11 9.38 -8.31 -20.38
N ALA A 12 9.43 -9.43 -19.65
CA ALA A 12 8.78 -9.58 -18.37
C ALA A 12 9.30 -8.55 -17.34
N VAL A 13 10.61 -8.32 -17.28
CA VAL A 13 11.22 -7.29 -16.43
C VAL A 13 10.73 -5.89 -16.84
N LEU A 14 10.73 -5.58 -18.14
CA LEU A 14 10.31 -4.26 -18.64
C LEU A 14 8.84 -3.95 -18.32
N HIS A 15 7.94 -4.92 -18.51
CA HIS A 15 6.53 -4.77 -18.10
C HIS A 15 6.41 -4.57 -16.58
N GLY A 16 7.20 -5.32 -15.80
CA GLY A 16 7.28 -5.13 -14.36
C GLY A 16 7.77 -3.73 -13.97
N VAL A 17 8.83 -3.23 -14.62
CA VAL A 17 9.33 -1.85 -14.40
C VAL A 17 8.23 -0.84 -14.69
N GLY A 18 7.46 -1.01 -15.77
CA GLY A 18 6.34 -0.14 -16.10
C GLY A 18 5.27 -0.09 -15.00
N ALA A 19 4.83 -1.27 -14.51
CA ALA A 19 3.88 -1.37 -13.41
C ALA A 19 4.40 -0.72 -12.13
N GLY A 20 5.64 -1.05 -11.75
CA GLY A 20 6.29 -0.51 -10.57
C GLY A 20 6.52 0.99 -10.66
N ALA A 21 6.95 1.50 -11.82
CA ALA A 21 7.16 2.92 -12.03
C ALA A 21 5.86 3.72 -11.94
N MET A 22 4.78 3.23 -12.53
CA MET A 22 3.46 3.86 -12.43
C MET A 22 3.00 3.96 -10.97
N ALA A 23 3.04 2.83 -10.24
CA ALA A 23 2.64 2.80 -8.84
C ALA A 23 3.59 3.62 -7.94
N GLY A 24 4.89 3.52 -8.16
CA GLY A 24 5.91 4.25 -7.40
C GLY A 24 5.82 5.76 -7.60
N PHE A 25 5.68 6.21 -8.83
CA PHE A 25 5.55 7.63 -9.15
C PHE A 25 4.34 8.24 -8.43
N VAL A 26 3.19 7.61 -8.55
CA VAL A 26 1.96 8.08 -7.91
C VAL A 26 2.06 8.00 -6.39
N SER A 27 2.62 6.92 -5.85
CA SER A 27 2.87 6.75 -4.42
C SER A 27 3.79 7.86 -3.88
N GLY A 28 4.89 8.13 -4.58
CA GLY A 28 5.81 9.21 -4.22
C GLY A 28 5.18 10.59 -4.33
N LEU A 29 4.42 10.85 -5.39
CA LEU A 29 3.74 12.12 -5.63
C LEU A 29 2.69 12.43 -4.54
N LEU A 30 1.98 11.42 -4.07
CA LEU A 30 0.84 11.56 -3.16
C LEU A 30 1.17 11.23 -1.70
N GLY A 31 2.37 10.71 -1.43
CA GLY A 31 2.78 10.29 -0.09
C GLY A 31 1.92 9.15 0.48
N VAL A 32 1.44 8.24 -0.38
CA VAL A 32 0.53 7.15 -0.03
C VAL A 32 1.22 5.81 -0.25
N SER A 33 0.85 4.77 0.52
CA SER A 33 1.37 3.41 0.30
C SER A 33 1.14 2.93 -1.14
N PRO A 34 2.17 2.37 -1.82
CA PRO A 34 2.08 2.02 -3.23
C PRO A 34 1.09 0.90 -3.54
N GLY A 35 0.77 0.03 -2.58
CA GLY A 35 -0.01 -1.18 -2.81
C GLY A 35 -1.40 -0.95 -3.39
N GLY A 36 -2.08 0.14 -2.98
CA GLY A 36 -3.39 0.49 -3.52
C GLY A 36 -3.40 0.80 -5.02
N ILE A 37 -2.24 1.18 -5.55
CA ILE A 37 -2.05 1.50 -6.98
C ILE A 37 -1.36 0.33 -7.69
N LEU A 38 -0.47 -0.37 -6.98
CA LEU A 38 0.37 -1.42 -7.54
C LEU A 38 -0.45 -2.62 -8.02
N VAL A 39 -1.46 -3.05 -7.27
CA VAL A 39 -2.31 -4.18 -7.67
C VAL A 39 -3.02 -3.92 -9.00
N PRO A 40 -3.78 -2.81 -9.17
CA PRO A 40 -4.38 -2.50 -10.49
C PRO A 40 -3.33 -2.29 -11.59
N ALA A 41 -2.18 -1.68 -11.27
CA ALA A 41 -1.11 -1.47 -12.23
C ALA A 41 -0.54 -2.79 -12.75
N VAL A 42 -0.32 -3.76 -11.87
CA VAL A 42 0.14 -5.11 -12.22
C VAL A 42 -0.92 -5.84 -13.05
N CYS A 43 -2.20 -5.79 -12.65
CA CYS A 43 -3.28 -6.36 -13.46
C CYS A 43 -3.35 -5.77 -14.88
N LEU A 44 -3.14 -4.44 -14.99
CA LEU A 44 -3.20 -3.73 -16.26
C LEU A 44 -2.02 -4.06 -17.18
N THR A 45 -0.80 -4.06 -16.63
CA THR A 45 0.43 -4.17 -17.43
C THR A 45 0.84 -5.62 -17.70
N LEU A 46 0.63 -6.52 -16.73
CA LEU A 46 1.01 -7.91 -16.85
C LEU A 46 -0.15 -8.82 -17.29
N GLY A 47 -1.39 -8.33 -17.23
CA GLY A 47 -2.57 -9.12 -17.61
C GLY A 47 -2.82 -10.34 -16.72
N VAL A 48 -2.32 -10.32 -15.47
CA VAL A 48 -2.42 -11.43 -14.52
C VAL A 48 -3.70 -11.37 -13.69
N ASP A 49 -4.04 -12.51 -13.09
CA ASP A 49 -5.19 -12.62 -12.17
C ASP A 49 -5.00 -11.83 -10.89
N GLN A 50 -6.11 -11.58 -10.18
CA GLN A 50 -6.11 -10.75 -8.98
C GLN A 50 -5.20 -11.33 -7.88
N HIS A 51 -5.22 -12.65 -7.66
CA HIS A 51 -4.37 -13.30 -6.68
C HIS A 51 -2.87 -13.10 -7.00
N VAL A 52 -2.50 -13.28 -8.25
CA VAL A 52 -1.11 -13.09 -8.70
C VAL A 52 -0.69 -11.63 -8.51
N ALA A 53 -1.54 -10.68 -8.88
CA ALA A 53 -1.25 -9.26 -8.71
C ALA A 53 -1.08 -8.86 -7.23
N GLN A 54 -1.89 -9.43 -6.33
CA GLN A 54 -1.77 -9.23 -4.89
C GLN A 54 -0.46 -9.81 -4.35
N GLY A 55 -0.11 -11.04 -4.76
CA GLY A 55 1.16 -11.67 -4.40
C GLY A 55 2.36 -10.85 -4.87
N VAL A 56 2.36 -10.40 -6.14
CA VAL A 56 3.39 -9.50 -6.70
C VAL A 56 3.51 -8.22 -5.87
N SER A 57 2.36 -7.61 -5.53
CA SER A 57 2.34 -6.38 -4.74
C SER A 57 2.92 -6.56 -3.34
N LEU A 58 2.55 -7.64 -2.64
CA LEU A 58 3.07 -7.94 -1.30
C LEU A 58 4.58 -8.19 -1.31
N ILE A 59 5.09 -8.94 -2.30
CA ILE A 59 6.52 -9.20 -2.46
C ILE A 59 7.27 -7.90 -2.81
N ALA A 60 6.72 -7.09 -3.71
CA ALA A 60 7.35 -5.84 -4.11
C ALA A 60 7.43 -4.80 -2.99
N GLN A 61 6.63 -4.94 -1.95
CA GLN A 61 6.64 -4.09 -0.74
C GLN A 61 7.51 -4.64 0.40
N ILE A 62 8.18 -5.80 0.24
CA ILE A 62 9.14 -6.31 1.22
C ILE A 62 10.34 -5.37 1.39
N PRO A 63 10.97 -4.89 0.32
CA PRO A 63 12.03 -3.89 0.46
C PRO A 63 11.46 -2.57 1.02
N PRO A 64 12.17 -1.89 1.93
CA PRO A 64 11.68 -0.68 2.59
C PRO A 64 11.43 0.45 1.59
N THR A 65 10.17 0.86 1.42
CA THR A 65 9.78 1.90 0.45
C THR A 65 9.63 3.29 1.05
N GLY A 66 9.62 3.42 2.38
CA GLY A 66 9.30 4.66 3.10
C GLY A 66 10.49 5.48 3.62
N LEU A 67 11.75 5.20 3.21
CA LEU A 67 12.96 5.78 3.80
C LEU A 67 12.97 7.32 3.82
N GLY A 68 12.52 7.97 2.74
CA GLY A 68 12.49 9.44 2.64
C GLY A 68 11.49 10.09 3.61
N GLY A 69 10.35 9.47 3.83
CA GLY A 69 9.30 9.99 4.72
C GLY A 69 9.66 9.93 6.19
N VAL A 70 10.24 8.82 6.63
CA VAL A 70 10.59 8.63 8.06
C VAL A 70 11.68 9.61 8.51
N SER A 71 12.66 9.92 7.67
CA SER A 71 13.70 10.88 7.99
C SER A 71 13.13 12.29 8.25
N GLU A 72 12.12 12.69 7.48
CA GLU A 72 11.47 13.99 7.61
C GLU A 72 10.62 14.08 8.90
N TYR A 73 9.85 13.04 9.24
CA TYR A 73 9.07 13.01 10.48
C TYR A 73 9.96 12.99 11.73
N ARG A 74 11.09 12.30 11.68
CA ARG A 74 12.08 12.29 12.75
C ARG A 74 12.69 13.67 12.99
N ARG A 75 13.00 14.41 11.92
CA ARG A 75 13.51 15.78 12.00
C ARG A 75 12.51 16.75 12.63
N ARG A 76 11.22 16.52 12.45
CA ARG A 76 10.14 17.36 13.02
C ARG A 76 9.77 16.98 14.45
N GLY A 77 10.54 16.14 15.13
CA GLY A 77 10.30 15.76 16.54
C GLY A 77 9.07 14.86 16.76
N GLN A 78 8.47 14.31 15.70
CA GLN A 78 7.30 13.45 15.79
C GLN A 78 7.70 11.97 15.96
N GLY A 79 8.47 11.69 17.01
CA GLY A 79 8.86 10.34 17.35
C GLY A 79 7.66 9.50 17.80
N VAL A 80 7.52 8.29 17.22
CA VAL A 80 6.55 7.30 17.68
C VAL A 80 7.26 6.33 18.61
N PRO A 81 6.73 6.04 19.81
CA PRO A 81 7.35 5.08 20.73
C PRO A 81 7.48 3.69 20.09
N MET A 82 8.68 3.11 20.13
CA MET A 82 8.96 1.79 19.55
C MET A 82 8.03 0.68 20.08
N PRO A 83 7.62 0.65 21.36
CA PRO A 83 6.65 -0.34 21.84
C PRO A 83 5.30 -0.29 21.09
N TRP A 84 4.86 0.88 20.65
CA TRP A 84 3.61 1.00 19.87
C TRP A 84 3.78 0.42 18.47
N ILE A 85 4.92 0.68 17.85
CA ILE A 85 5.25 0.09 16.55
C ILE A 85 5.33 -1.43 16.65
N ALA A 86 5.95 -1.98 17.70
CA ALA A 86 6.03 -3.42 17.90
C ALA A 86 4.65 -4.07 18.04
N LEU A 87 3.73 -3.47 18.83
CA LEU A 87 2.36 -3.98 19.00
C LEU A 87 1.55 -3.91 17.69
N LEU A 88 1.65 -2.80 16.97
CA LEU A 88 1.04 -2.64 15.64
C LEU A 88 1.59 -3.69 14.66
N SER A 89 2.91 -3.88 14.65
CA SER A 89 3.59 -4.85 13.76
C SER A 89 3.15 -6.27 14.07
N ALA A 90 3.06 -6.66 15.34
CA ALA A 90 2.59 -7.98 15.74
C ALA A 90 1.16 -8.26 15.24
N GLY A 91 0.24 -7.29 15.45
CA GLY A 91 -1.11 -7.37 14.90
C GLY A 91 -1.11 -7.44 13.37
N PHE A 92 -0.29 -6.61 12.73
CA PHE A 92 -0.21 -6.56 11.26
C PHE A 92 0.30 -7.88 10.66
N ILE A 93 1.33 -8.47 11.23
CA ILE A 93 1.87 -9.77 10.81
C ILE A 93 0.81 -10.85 10.91
N ALA A 94 0.15 -10.97 12.06
CA ALA A 94 -0.91 -11.95 12.28
C ALA A 94 -2.09 -11.73 11.33
N GLY A 95 -2.57 -10.49 11.24
CA GLY A 95 -3.66 -10.12 10.34
C GLY A 95 -3.31 -10.34 8.87
N GLY A 96 -2.08 -9.99 8.46
CA GLY A 96 -1.61 -10.14 7.09
C GLY A 96 -1.55 -11.62 6.65
N ALA A 97 -1.00 -12.48 7.48
CA ALA A 97 -0.98 -13.91 7.23
C ALA A 97 -2.41 -14.49 7.15
N CYS A 98 -3.27 -14.18 8.13
CA CYS A 98 -4.67 -14.60 8.11
C CYS A 98 -5.42 -14.07 6.88
N GLY A 99 -5.22 -12.81 6.53
CA GLY A 99 -5.83 -12.19 5.35
C GLY A 99 -5.41 -12.87 4.04
N ALA A 100 -4.14 -13.21 3.90
CA ALA A 100 -3.62 -13.94 2.74
C ALA A 100 -4.20 -15.35 2.64
N VAL A 101 -4.38 -16.05 3.77
CA VAL A 101 -5.06 -17.35 3.79
C VAL A 101 -6.52 -17.20 3.36
N VAL A 102 -7.24 -16.22 3.90
CA VAL A 102 -8.64 -15.94 3.52
C VAL A 102 -8.74 -15.60 2.04
N ALA A 103 -7.82 -14.80 1.50
CA ALA A 103 -7.79 -14.46 0.08
C ALA A 103 -7.74 -15.71 -0.81
N GLY A 104 -6.98 -16.73 -0.44
CA GLY A 104 -6.87 -17.99 -1.18
C GLY A 104 -8.19 -18.77 -1.33
N TYR A 105 -9.16 -18.53 -0.45
CA TYR A 105 -10.51 -19.12 -0.55
C TYR A 105 -11.51 -18.25 -1.30
N LEU A 106 -11.16 -17.02 -1.61
CA LEU A 106 -12.04 -16.09 -2.34
C LEU A 106 -11.83 -16.24 -3.84
N SER A 107 -12.89 -16.10 -4.63
CA SER A 107 -12.78 -16.03 -6.08
C SER A 107 -12.13 -14.71 -6.51
N ASP A 108 -11.46 -14.70 -7.66
CA ASP A 108 -10.91 -13.46 -8.25
C ASP A 108 -11.95 -12.34 -8.37
N ARG A 109 -13.18 -12.72 -8.72
CA ARG A 109 -14.30 -11.76 -8.78
C ARG A 109 -14.60 -11.14 -7.41
N ALA A 110 -14.65 -11.93 -6.34
CA ALA A 110 -14.88 -11.44 -4.99
C ALA A 110 -13.74 -10.51 -4.53
N LEU A 111 -12.49 -10.87 -4.81
CA LEU A 111 -11.32 -10.06 -4.51
C LEU A 111 -11.33 -8.73 -5.28
N ARG A 112 -11.68 -8.74 -6.56
CA ARG A 112 -11.80 -7.52 -7.37
C ARG A 112 -12.87 -6.58 -6.83
N TRP A 113 -14.06 -7.09 -6.49
CA TRP A 113 -15.11 -6.26 -5.89
C TRP A 113 -14.73 -5.73 -4.51
N SER A 114 -14.07 -6.53 -3.68
CA SER A 114 -13.54 -6.07 -2.40
C SER A 114 -12.50 -4.95 -2.59
N PHE A 115 -11.66 -5.08 -3.62
CA PHE A 115 -10.68 -4.06 -3.97
C PHE A 115 -11.34 -2.77 -4.49
N VAL A 116 -12.36 -2.89 -5.35
CA VAL A 116 -13.16 -1.74 -5.82
C VAL A 116 -13.81 -1.03 -4.63
N GLY A 117 -14.45 -1.76 -3.73
CA GLY A 117 -15.04 -1.20 -2.51
C GLY A 117 -14.00 -0.45 -1.67
N TYR A 118 -12.82 -1.03 -1.50
CA TYR A 118 -11.71 -0.37 -0.80
C TYR A 118 -11.27 0.93 -1.50
N LEU A 119 -11.12 0.93 -2.82
CA LEU A 119 -10.75 2.13 -3.58
C LEU A 119 -11.81 3.23 -3.46
N LEU A 120 -13.10 2.86 -3.49
CA LEU A 120 -14.19 3.83 -3.30
C LEU A 120 -14.17 4.44 -1.90
N VAL A 121 -13.96 3.64 -0.86
CA VAL A 121 -13.80 4.14 0.51
C VAL A 121 -12.62 5.10 0.59
N LEU A 122 -11.48 4.77 -0.04
CA LEU A 122 -10.33 5.66 -0.12
C LEU A 122 -10.64 6.97 -0.84
N ALA A 123 -11.35 6.92 -1.97
CA ALA A 123 -11.74 8.11 -2.72
C ALA A 123 -12.62 9.03 -1.87
N VAL A 124 -13.60 8.47 -1.15
CA VAL A 124 -14.47 9.23 -0.24
C VAL A 124 -13.67 9.85 0.90
N LEU A 125 -12.79 9.07 1.53
CA LEU A 125 -11.92 9.58 2.61
C LEU A 125 -10.98 10.68 2.10
N ALA A 126 -10.41 10.54 0.92
CA ALA A 126 -9.55 11.56 0.31
C ALA A 126 -10.32 12.84 -0.02
N ALA A 127 -11.54 12.71 -0.55
CA ALA A 127 -12.41 13.84 -0.87
C ALA A 127 -12.93 14.58 0.39
N SER A 128 -13.32 13.83 1.42
CA SER A 128 -13.88 14.41 2.67
C SER A 128 -12.84 15.15 3.53
N ARG A 129 -11.57 14.77 3.47
CA ARG A 129 -10.48 15.40 4.22
C ARG A 129 -10.23 16.86 3.83
N GLY A 130 -10.70 17.31 2.65
CA GLY A 130 -10.58 18.70 2.20
C GLY A 130 -11.34 19.74 3.04
N ARG A 131 -12.28 19.31 3.85
CA ARG A 131 -13.16 20.21 4.61
C ARG A 131 -12.74 20.44 6.08
N LYS A 132 -11.83 19.64 6.64
CA LYS A 132 -11.50 19.68 8.08
C LYS A 132 -10.02 19.92 8.42
N GLN A 133 -9.18 20.32 7.49
CA GLN A 133 -7.74 20.46 7.74
C GLN A 133 -7.30 21.87 8.19
N SER A 134 -8.23 22.71 8.65
CA SER A 134 -7.91 23.93 9.39
C SER A 134 -8.07 23.64 10.87
N THR A 135 -6.99 23.82 11.62
CA THR A 135 -6.94 23.87 13.09
C THR A 135 -7.11 22.55 13.86
N SER A 136 -6.08 21.73 13.90
CA SER A 136 -5.65 21.19 15.19
C SER A 136 -4.15 20.85 15.12
N MET A 137 -3.34 21.81 15.51
CA MET A 137 -1.99 21.55 15.98
C MET A 137 -2.14 20.68 17.23
N SER A 138 -1.60 19.46 17.13
CA SER A 138 -0.94 18.72 18.22
C SER A 138 -1.49 18.91 19.63
N GLU A 139 -2.60 18.31 19.97
CA GLU A 139 -2.76 17.85 21.34
C GLU A 139 -2.17 16.43 21.40
N GLU A 140 -1.09 16.27 22.16
CA GLU A 140 -0.63 14.97 22.59
C GLU A 140 -1.82 14.26 23.24
N PRO A 141 -2.15 13.01 22.85
CA PRO A 141 -3.21 12.31 23.54
C PRO A 141 -2.85 12.26 25.03
N ALA A 142 -3.70 12.82 25.86
CA ALA A 142 -3.51 12.91 27.32
C ALA A 142 -3.35 11.53 27.98
N VAL A 143 -3.64 10.46 27.25
CA VAL A 143 -3.54 9.06 27.70
C VAL A 143 -2.87 8.21 26.64
N ALA A 144 -1.87 7.41 27.02
CA ALA A 144 -1.25 6.42 26.15
C ALA A 144 -2.31 5.44 25.60
N PRO A 145 -2.26 5.12 24.30
CA PRO A 145 -3.26 4.24 23.70
C PRO A 145 -3.21 2.85 24.34
N ARG A 146 -4.39 2.25 24.54
CA ARG A 146 -4.49 0.90 25.06
C ARG A 146 -3.73 -0.05 24.13
N ARG A 147 -2.90 -0.93 24.70
CA ARG A 147 -2.11 -1.93 23.93
C ARG A 147 -2.99 -2.76 22.99
N VAL A 148 -4.18 -3.15 23.47
CA VAL A 148 -5.17 -3.91 22.69
C VAL A 148 -5.63 -3.13 21.45
N ALA A 149 -5.81 -1.83 21.55
CA ALA A 149 -6.22 -1.00 20.41
C ALA A 149 -5.13 -0.94 19.33
N LEU A 150 -3.85 -0.87 19.72
CA LEU A 150 -2.72 -0.90 18.78
C LEU A 150 -2.63 -2.24 18.05
N VAL A 151 -2.74 -3.35 18.78
CA VAL A 151 -2.76 -4.69 18.16
C VAL A 151 -3.98 -4.86 17.26
N GLY A 152 -5.16 -4.39 17.69
CA GLY A 152 -6.39 -4.44 16.89
C GLY A 152 -6.29 -3.65 15.58
N ILE A 153 -5.73 -2.44 15.62
CA ILE A 153 -5.47 -1.63 14.42
C ILE A 153 -4.49 -2.35 13.50
N GLY A 154 -3.41 -2.90 14.06
CA GLY A 154 -2.45 -3.70 13.30
C GLY A 154 -3.12 -4.89 12.62
N LEU A 155 -3.95 -5.64 13.36
CA LEU A 155 -4.65 -6.82 12.86
C LEU A 155 -5.61 -6.48 11.70
N VAL A 156 -6.42 -5.44 11.85
CA VAL A 156 -7.35 -5.01 10.78
C VAL A 156 -6.59 -4.49 9.55
N ALA A 157 -5.53 -3.71 9.78
CA ALA A 157 -4.69 -3.22 8.69
C ALA A 157 -3.93 -4.36 8.00
N GLY A 158 -3.45 -5.33 8.75
CA GLY A 158 -2.82 -6.54 8.23
C GLY A 158 -3.80 -7.40 7.43
N LEU A 159 -5.00 -7.68 7.98
CA LEU A 159 -6.07 -8.40 7.28
C LEU A 159 -6.38 -7.78 5.92
N SER A 160 -6.62 -6.47 5.89
CA SER A 160 -6.87 -5.75 4.63
C SER A 160 -5.66 -5.82 3.69
N SER A 161 -4.44 -5.75 4.22
CA SER A 161 -3.21 -5.91 3.44
C SER A 161 -3.08 -7.31 2.84
N GLY A 162 -3.32 -8.36 3.62
CA GLY A 162 -3.24 -9.75 3.18
C GLY A 162 -4.30 -10.09 2.15
N VAL A 163 -5.57 -9.64 2.37
CA VAL A 163 -6.67 -9.90 1.43
C VAL A 163 -6.53 -9.11 0.14
N LEU A 164 -6.09 -7.85 0.21
CA LEU A 164 -6.12 -6.94 -0.95
C LEU A 164 -4.74 -6.64 -1.55
N GLY A 165 -3.65 -7.07 -0.90
CA GLY A 165 -2.29 -6.81 -1.39
C GLY A 165 -1.83 -5.35 -1.24
N ILE A 166 -2.43 -4.55 -0.32
CA ILE A 166 -2.30 -3.09 -0.30
C ILE A 166 -1.14 -2.59 0.57
N GLY A 167 -0.58 -3.44 1.43
CA GLY A 167 0.48 -3.04 2.37
C GLY A 167 0.02 -2.27 3.62
N GLY A 168 -1.30 -2.11 3.82
CA GLY A 168 -1.93 -1.68 5.09
C GLY A 168 -1.70 -0.26 5.57
N GLY A 169 -0.79 0.51 4.99
CA GLY A 169 -0.41 1.84 5.48
C GLY A 169 -1.57 2.83 5.57
N LEU A 170 -2.47 2.80 4.60
CA LEU A 170 -3.67 3.65 4.60
C LEU A 170 -4.66 3.25 5.70
N ALA A 171 -4.83 1.95 5.93
CA ALA A 171 -5.70 1.46 7.00
C ALA A 171 -5.16 1.87 8.38
N VAL A 172 -3.84 1.74 8.61
CA VAL A 172 -3.20 2.22 9.84
C VAL A 172 -3.44 3.71 10.05
N THR A 173 -3.24 4.53 9.03
CA THR A 173 -3.46 5.98 9.13
C THR A 173 -4.93 6.28 9.45
N ALA A 174 -5.87 5.68 8.73
CA ALA A 174 -7.30 5.90 8.92
C ALA A 174 -7.77 5.47 10.32
N LEU A 175 -7.41 4.26 10.75
CA LEU A 175 -7.81 3.72 12.04
C LEU A 175 -7.14 4.46 13.21
N SER A 176 -5.87 4.84 13.09
CA SER A 176 -5.19 5.61 14.13
C SER A 176 -5.79 7.00 14.32
N THR A 177 -6.23 7.65 13.24
CA THR A 177 -6.91 8.96 13.33
C THR A 177 -8.32 8.85 13.87
N THR A 178 -9.07 7.79 13.54
CA THR A 178 -10.47 7.64 13.94
C THR A 178 -10.64 7.01 15.32
N LEU A 179 -9.87 5.98 15.66
CA LEU A 179 -10.00 5.22 16.91
C LEU A 179 -9.11 5.74 18.03
N LEU A 180 -7.89 6.20 17.70
CA LEU A 180 -6.96 6.74 18.70
C LEU A 180 -6.96 8.25 18.76
N HIS A 181 -7.72 8.92 17.88
CA HIS A 181 -7.79 10.37 17.77
C HIS A 181 -6.41 11.03 17.60
N PHE A 182 -5.45 10.29 17.00
CA PHE A 182 -4.13 10.84 16.72
C PHE A 182 -4.20 11.90 15.62
N GLY A 183 -3.40 12.94 15.78
CA GLY A 183 -3.20 13.91 14.72
C GLY A 183 -2.71 13.24 13.43
N GLN A 184 -3.11 13.77 12.27
CA GLN A 184 -2.82 13.21 10.95
C GLN A 184 -1.32 12.90 10.75
N HIS A 185 -0.44 13.81 11.17
CA HIS A 185 1.01 13.64 11.03
C HIS A 185 1.55 12.45 11.81
N ARG A 186 1.06 12.25 13.05
CA ARG A 186 1.46 11.12 13.89
C ARG A 186 1.00 9.79 13.32
N ALA A 187 -0.25 9.73 12.84
CA ALA A 187 -0.80 8.54 12.19
C ALA A 187 -0.04 8.19 10.89
N GLN A 188 0.34 9.20 10.10
CA GLN A 188 1.19 9.03 8.92
C GLN A 188 2.59 8.55 9.29
N ALA A 189 3.21 9.12 10.34
CA ALA A 189 4.52 8.67 10.82
C ALA A 189 4.48 7.20 11.23
N MET A 190 3.45 6.76 11.96
CA MET A 190 3.26 5.35 12.33
C MET A 190 3.14 4.45 11.09
N SER A 191 2.33 4.86 10.12
CA SER A 191 2.15 4.15 8.86
C SER A 191 3.47 4.01 8.08
N LEU A 192 4.24 5.10 7.95
CA LEU A 192 5.51 5.10 7.24
C LEU A 192 6.58 4.24 7.94
N ILE A 193 6.64 4.26 9.28
CA ILE A 193 7.56 3.38 10.02
C ILE A 193 7.21 1.91 9.77
N LEU A 194 5.93 1.56 9.71
CA LEU A 194 5.50 0.19 9.38
C LEU A 194 5.91 -0.23 7.98
N THR A 195 5.91 0.68 6.99
CA THR A 195 6.36 0.37 5.62
C THR A 195 7.88 0.22 5.49
N LEU A 196 8.67 0.62 6.50
CA LEU A 196 10.10 0.32 6.56
C LEU A 196 10.39 -1.10 7.02
N LEU A 197 9.48 -1.70 7.76
CA LEU A 197 9.62 -3.05 8.25
C LEU A 197 9.07 -4.02 7.20
N PRO A 198 9.71 -5.17 6.96
CA PRO A 198 9.26 -6.13 5.96
C PRO A 198 8.05 -6.95 6.46
N LEU A 199 7.01 -6.26 6.93
CA LEU A 199 5.84 -6.86 7.58
C LEU A 199 4.95 -7.64 6.61
N THR A 200 5.14 -7.46 5.31
CA THR A 200 4.41 -8.20 4.26
C THR A 200 4.97 -9.60 4.01
N ILE A 201 6.16 -9.95 4.54
CA ILE A 201 6.80 -11.26 4.33
C ILE A 201 5.86 -12.43 4.68
N PRO A 202 5.17 -12.48 5.83
CA PRO A 202 4.31 -13.62 6.13
C PRO A 202 3.15 -13.75 5.16
N ALA A 203 2.51 -12.63 4.80
CA ALA A 203 1.43 -12.63 3.81
C ALA A 203 1.94 -13.04 2.42
N ALA A 204 3.07 -12.51 1.96
CA ALA A 204 3.72 -12.90 0.71
C ALA A 204 4.07 -14.39 0.70
N GLY A 205 4.60 -14.92 1.83
CA GLY A 205 4.90 -16.33 2.00
C GLY A 205 3.68 -17.23 1.84
N VAL A 206 2.51 -16.81 2.33
CA VAL A 206 1.25 -17.53 2.13
C VAL A 206 0.88 -17.59 0.64
N TYR A 207 0.98 -16.49 -0.10
CA TYR A 207 0.71 -16.47 -1.55
C TYR A 207 1.67 -17.40 -2.32
N VAL A 208 2.95 -17.44 -1.95
CA VAL A 208 3.92 -18.37 -2.53
C VAL A 208 3.56 -19.81 -2.19
N ALA A 209 3.20 -20.11 -0.94
CA ALA A 209 2.82 -21.44 -0.48
C ALA A 209 1.52 -21.97 -1.11
N GLN A 210 0.61 -21.07 -1.49
CA GLN A 210 -0.62 -21.41 -2.23
C GLN A 210 -0.37 -21.83 -3.67
N GLY A 211 0.87 -21.71 -4.18
CA GLY A 211 1.27 -22.17 -5.52
C GLY A 211 0.81 -21.27 -6.66
N TRP A 212 0.48 -20.03 -6.40
CA TRP A 212 0.15 -19.08 -7.47
C TRP A 212 1.33 -18.89 -8.42
N PRO A 213 1.11 -18.80 -9.77
CA PRO A 213 2.17 -18.67 -10.77
C PRO A 213 2.76 -17.25 -10.75
N LEU A 214 3.62 -16.97 -9.78
CA LEU A 214 4.23 -15.66 -9.60
C LEU A 214 5.32 -15.40 -10.64
N PRO A 215 5.22 -14.29 -11.42
CA PRO A 215 6.19 -13.96 -12.47
C PRO A 215 7.43 -13.30 -11.84
N TRP A 216 8.40 -14.07 -11.39
CA TRP A 216 9.58 -13.60 -10.62
C TRP A 216 10.39 -12.53 -11.35
N TRP A 217 10.56 -12.64 -12.67
CA TRP A 217 11.24 -11.62 -13.47
C TRP A 217 10.48 -10.31 -13.50
N SER A 218 9.15 -10.36 -13.62
CA SER A 218 8.31 -9.17 -13.52
C SER A 218 8.35 -8.57 -12.12
N ILE A 219 8.40 -9.37 -11.05
CA ILE A 219 8.52 -8.90 -9.67
C ILE A 219 9.81 -8.10 -9.49
N ALA A 220 10.94 -8.59 -10.00
CA ALA A 220 12.21 -7.87 -9.96
C ALA A 220 12.08 -6.50 -10.67
N GLY A 221 11.43 -6.47 -11.83
CA GLY A 221 11.12 -5.24 -12.55
C GLY A 221 10.23 -4.30 -11.75
N VAL A 222 9.16 -4.82 -11.14
CA VAL A 222 8.25 -4.04 -10.29
C VAL A 222 8.99 -3.38 -9.13
N ILE A 223 9.86 -4.11 -8.44
CA ILE A 223 10.67 -3.57 -7.35
C ILE A 223 11.55 -2.42 -7.85
N ALA A 224 12.28 -2.63 -8.95
CA ALA A 224 13.17 -1.61 -9.52
C ALA A 224 12.39 -0.35 -9.95
N GLY A 225 11.27 -0.53 -10.66
CA GLY A 225 10.41 0.57 -11.09
C GLY A 225 9.79 1.34 -9.92
N LEU A 226 9.30 0.61 -8.92
CA LEU A 226 8.69 1.16 -7.72
C LEU A 226 9.68 2.08 -6.97
N TRP A 227 10.90 1.60 -6.74
CA TRP A 227 11.92 2.36 -6.03
C TRP A 227 12.39 3.59 -6.78
N GLY A 228 12.74 3.43 -8.05
CA GLY A 228 13.21 4.54 -8.89
C GLY A 228 12.16 5.64 -9.03
N ALA A 229 10.93 5.27 -9.35
CA ALA A 229 9.86 6.23 -9.62
C ALA A 229 9.30 6.88 -8.34
N THR A 230 9.31 6.19 -7.19
CA THR A 230 8.89 6.79 -5.90
C THR A 230 9.76 7.99 -5.54
N ALA A 231 11.07 7.89 -5.73
CA ALA A 231 11.98 9.00 -5.46
C ALA A 231 11.72 10.20 -6.39
N ILE A 232 11.42 9.94 -7.66
CA ILE A 232 11.08 10.98 -8.65
C ILE A 232 9.75 11.65 -8.28
N GLY A 233 8.72 10.85 -8.00
CA GLY A 233 7.41 11.35 -7.60
C GLY A 233 7.46 12.24 -6.35
N ALA A 234 8.21 11.83 -5.34
CA ALA A 234 8.39 12.59 -4.11
C ALA A 234 9.10 13.94 -4.35
N ARG A 235 10.10 13.99 -5.24
CA ARG A 235 10.76 15.25 -5.61
C ARG A 235 9.81 16.22 -6.30
N ILE A 236 8.98 15.73 -7.22
CA ILE A 236 8.00 16.53 -7.94
C ILE A 236 6.88 17.02 -6.99
N ALA A 237 6.46 16.18 -6.05
CA ALA A 237 5.45 16.53 -5.07
C ALA A 237 5.80 17.77 -4.24
N ASN A 238 7.09 17.94 -3.92
CA ASN A 238 7.56 19.10 -3.16
C ASN A 238 7.36 20.45 -3.88
N GLY A 239 7.18 20.43 -5.20
CA GLY A 239 6.92 21.63 -6.01
C GLY A 239 5.44 21.86 -6.35
N LEU A 240 4.55 20.91 -6.04
CA LEU A 240 3.15 20.99 -6.43
C LEU A 240 2.24 21.42 -5.27
N PRO A 241 1.29 22.34 -5.51
CA PRO A 241 0.33 22.72 -4.49
C PRO A 241 -0.66 21.58 -4.20
N GLU A 242 -1.04 21.44 -2.93
CA GLU A 242 -1.98 20.41 -2.47
C GLU A 242 -3.33 20.42 -3.22
N ARG A 243 -3.72 21.60 -3.73
CA ARG A 243 -4.92 21.78 -4.54
C ARG A 243 -4.90 20.99 -5.86
N VAL A 244 -3.73 20.65 -6.37
CA VAL A 244 -3.56 19.84 -7.59
C VAL A 244 -3.40 18.36 -7.22
N LEU A 245 -2.61 18.06 -6.20
CA LEU A 245 -2.33 16.67 -5.80
C LEU A 245 -3.59 15.92 -5.39
N ARG A 246 -4.47 16.57 -4.65
CA ARG A 246 -5.67 15.94 -4.10
C ARG A 246 -6.70 15.50 -5.16
N PRO A 247 -7.16 16.37 -6.08
CA PRO A 247 -8.08 15.95 -7.13
C PRO A 247 -7.45 14.92 -8.06
N THR A 248 -6.17 15.03 -8.39
CA THR A 248 -5.44 14.03 -9.18
C THR A 248 -5.49 12.65 -8.53
N PHE A 249 -5.32 12.57 -7.22
CA PHE A 249 -5.42 11.32 -6.47
C PHE A 249 -6.83 10.71 -6.57
N VAL A 250 -7.87 11.50 -6.33
CA VAL A 250 -9.26 11.04 -6.39
C VAL A 250 -9.59 10.53 -7.79
N VAL A 251 -9.25 11.28 -8.82
CA VAL A 251 -9.47 10.89 -10.23
C VAL A 251 -8.76 9.58 -10.55
N LEU A 252 -7.50 9.44 -10.14
CA LEU A 252 -6.73 8.23 -10.38
C LEU A 252 -7.35 7.00 -9.68
N ILE A 253 -7.74 7.14 -8.42
CA ILE A 253 -8.39 6.05 -7.67
C ILE A 253 -9.71 5.65 -8.34
N LEU A 254 -10.52 6.63 -8.75
CA LEU A 254 -11.78 6.34 -9.43
C LEU A 254 -11.57 5.67 -10.79
N ALA A 255 -10.56 6.11 -11.56
CA ALA A 255 -10.19 5.46 -12.81
C ALA A 255 -9.75 3.99 -12.60
N MET A 256 -8.95 3.74 -11.57
CA MET A 256 -8.54 2.38 -11.20
C MET A 256 -9.72 1.52 -10.72
N ALA A 257 -10.62 2.09 -9.92
CA ALA A 257 -11.83 1.41 -9.49
C ALA A 257 -12.73 1.04 -10.67
N ALA A 258 -12.92 1.96 -11.62
CA ALA A 258 -13.68 1.71 -12.83
C ALA A 258 -13.04 0.62 -13.72
N TYR A 259 -11.71 0.66 -13.89
CA TYR A 259 -10.97 -0.37 -14.60
C TYR A 259 -11.14 -1.75 -13.95
N MET A 260 -10.98 -1.85 -12.63
CA MET A 260 -11.15 -3.12 -11.91
C MET A 260 -12.59 -3.63 -11.98
N ALA A 261 -13.59 -2.74 -11.90
CA ALA A 261 -15.00 -3.09 -12.04
C ALA A 261 -15.32 -3.60 -13.45
N SER A 262 -14.80 -2.98 -14.51
CA SER A 262 -15.00 -3.43 -15.89
C SER A 262 -14.43 -4.83 -16.16
N LYS A 263 -13.27 -5.14 -15.58
CA LYS A 263 -12.66 -6.47 -15.63
C LYS A 263 -13.43 -7.53 -14.82
N SER A 264 -14.22 -7.11 -13.84
CA SER A 264 -15.03 -8.01 -13.02
C SER A 264 -16.36 -8.39 -13.69
N ALA A 265 -16.78 -7.61 -14.68
CA ALA A 265 -18.01 -7.83 -15.44
C ALA A 265 -17.81 -8.77 -16.66
N GLN A 266 -16.56 -9.05 -17.03
CA GLN A 266 -16.16 -10.01 -18.05
C GLN A 266 -15.89 -11.40 -17.44
#